data_3cd55add3c3fbc32c9c679a5ec726540
#
_entry.id   3cd55add3c3fbc32c9c679a5ec726540
#
_cell.length_a   1.000
_cell.length_b   1.000
_cell.length_c   1.000
_cell.angle_alpha   90.00
_cell.angle_beta   90.00
_cell.angle_gamma   90.00
#
_symmetry.space_group_name_H-M   'P 1'
#
loop_
_entity.id
_entity.type
_entity.pdbx_description
1 polymer ?
#
loop_
_entity_poly.entity_id
_entity_poly.type
_entity_poly.pdbx_seq_one_letter_code
_entity_poly.pdbx_strand_id
1 'polypeptide(L)'
;MDFVLIGAAVLFALIGLIKGGAKMFFGLFMLLIIMVGAAFASSAICPLFLKKETETSIEYTSAATVLMDPIAGFMPSDGEFGAILDTAVTQTEDGTYYLGESPLTEVVTEKVPYVGSFVASFVTKAVHNGETLRTTFSYKLAEYAYETVLWIILVIALAIVRNIFRKKIYRWLDKNPGPSKVDRVIGVVLNLAILLVLLWGAGAIIAHFDDGSNWANSANVFLTNGTLAGPLMTHNPLLKLMGITIPVAGGVSK
;
A
#
# COMPACT_ATOMS: atom_id res chain seq x y z
N MET A 1 3.69 -10.94 -25.37
CA MET A 1 2.78 -10.19 -24.49
C MET A 1 1.50 -9.72 -25.18
N ASP A 2 1.56 -9.18 -26.40
CA ASP A 2 0.41 -8.58 -27.10
C ASP A 2 -0.80 -9.50 -27.23
N PHE A 3 -0.62 -10.78 -27.57
CA PHE A 3 -1.73 -11.75 -27.66
C PHE A 3 -2.46 -11.94 -26.31
N VAL A 4 -1.73 -11.96 -25.21
CA VAL A 4 -2.30 -12.06 -23.86
C VAL A 4 -3.08 -10.79 -23.55
N LEU A 5 -2.53 -9.62 -23.87
CA LEU A 5 -3.17 -8.33 -23.68
C LEU A 5 -4.45 -8.21 -24.49
N ILE A 6 -4.42 -8.58 -25.79
CA ILE A 6 -5.60 -8.57 -26.67
C ILE A 6 -6.67 -9.55 -26.14
N GLY A 7 -6.29 -10.75 -25.77
CA GLY A 7 -7.22 -11.75 -25.19
C GLY A 7 -7.87 -11.23 -23.91
N ALA A 8 -7.10 -10.63 -23.00
CA ALA A 8 -7.60 -10.00 -21.80
C ALA A 8 -8.54 -8.82 -22.13
N ALA A 9 -8.17 -7.96 -23.09
CA ALA A 9 -8.99 -6.82 -23.49
C ALA A 9 -10.34 -7.26 -24.05
N VAL A 10 -10.35 -8.27 -24.92
CA VAL A 10 -11.61 -8.85 -25.46
C VAL A 10 -12.47 -9.42 -24.34
N LEU A 11 -11.90 -10.17 -23.42
CA LEU A 11 -12.62 -10.74 -22.28
C LEU A 11 -13.22 -9.66 -21.37
N PHE A 12 -12.44 -8.63 -21.04
CA PHE A 12 -12.91 -7.51 -20.23
C PHE A 12 -13.99 -6.70 -20.98
N ALA A 13 -13.84 -6.49 -22.28
CA ALA A 13 -14.86 -5.83 -23.08
C ALA A 13 -16.17 -6.61 -23.10
N LEU A 14 -16.14 -7.95 -23.28
CA LEU A 14 -17.33 -8.81 -23.23
C LEU A 14 -18.02 -8.75 -21.85
N ILE A 15 -17.25 -8.79 -20.77
CA ILE A 15 -17.81 -8.63 -19.42
C ILE A 15 -18.50 -7.27 -19.28
N GLY A 16 -17.92 -6.20 -19.83
CA GLY A 16 -18.51 -4.85 -19.83
C GLY A 16 -19.82 -4.77 -20.59
N LEU A 17 -19.87 -5.40 -21.77
CA LEU A 17 -21.10 -5.50 -22.58
C LEU A 17 -22.24 -6.23 -21.87
N ILE A 18 -21.91 -7.29 -21.13
CA ILE A 18 -22.92 -8.12 -20.42
C ILE A 18 -23.42 -7.41 -19.16
N LYS A 19 -22.52 -6.83 -18.37
CA LYS A 19 -22.87 -6.21 -17.07
C LYS A 19 -23.48 -4.83 -17.19
N GLY A 20 -23.12 -4.07 -18.22
CA GLY A 20 -23.47 -2.66 -18.38
C GLY A 20 -22.66 -1.73 -17.46
N GLY A 21 -22.58 -0.45 -17.84
CA GLY A 21 -21.76 0.55 -17.17
C GLY A 21 -22.25 0.92 -15.77
N ALA A 22 -23.55 1.09 -15.60
CA ALA A 22 -24.13 1.49 -14.33
C ALA A 22 -23.88 0.49 -13.19
N LYS A 23 -24.03 -0.82 -13.46
CA LYS A 23 -23.76 -1.88 -12.48
C LYS A 23 -22.27 -2.01 -12.17
N MET A 24 -21.44 -1.82 -13.18
CA MET A 24 -19.99 -1.86 -13.01
C MET A 24 -19.47 -0.67 -12.21
N PHE A 25 -19.90 0.53 -12.60
CA PHE A 25 -19.54 1.76 -11.89
C PHE A 25 -19.94 1.68 -10.42
N PHE A 26 -21.18 1.27 -10.15
CA PHE A 26 -21.64 1.05 -8.79
C PHE A 26 -20.80 0.02 -8.04
N GLY A 27 -20.46 -1.09 -8.70
CA GLY A 27 -19.62 -2.14 -8.10
C GLY A 27 -18.24 -1.66 -7.73
N LEU A 28 -17.58 -0.92 -8.64
CA LEU A 28 -16.25 -0.34 -8.45
C LEU A 28 -16.26 0.76 -7.39
N PHE A 29 -17.22 1.68 -7.48
CA PHE A 29 -17.36 2.79 -6.54
C PHE A 29 -17.59 2.31 -5.11
N MET A 30 -18.47 1.33 -4.93
CA MET A 30 -18.70 0.71 -3.63
C MET A 30 -17.48 -0.05 -3.09
N LEU A 31 -16.71 -0.69 -3.95
CA LEU A 31 -15.46 -1.33 -3.55
C LEU A 31 -14.44 -0.28 -3.07
N LEU A 32 -14.30 0.81 -3.79
CA LEU A 32 -13.42 1.91 -3.42
C LEU A 32 -13.84 2.54 -2.08
N ILE A 33 -15.14 2.81 -1.88
CA ILE A 33 -15.65 3.30 -0.60
C ILE A 33 -15.33 2.33 0.54
N ILE A 34 -15.50 1.02 0.33
CA ILE A 34 -15.20 0.01 1.34
C ILE A 34 -13.71 0.00 1.67
N MET A 35 -12.83 -0.02 0.67
CA MET A 35 -11.39 -0.08 0.88
C MET A 35 -10.87 1.16 1.60
N VAL A 36 -11.27 2.34 1.10
CA VAL A 36 -10.84 3.64 1.66
C VAL A 36 -11.49 3.87 3.02
N GLY A 37 -12.79 3.61 3.15
CA GLY A 37 -13.50 3.76 4.42
C GLY A 37 -12.97 2.84 5.51
N ALA A 38 -12.64 1.59 5.17
CA ALA A 38 -12.01 0.67 6.10
C ALA A 38 -10.61 1.12 6.52
N ALA A 39 -9.81 1.68 5.59
CA ALA A 39 -8.49 2.20 5.90
C ALA A 39 -8.55 3.40 6.86
N PHE A 40 -9.43 4.37 6.59
CA PHE A 40 -9.62 5.49 7.52
C PHE A 40 -10.16 5.05 8.89
N ALA A 41 -11.09 4.10 8.92
CA ALA A 41 -11.64 3.60 10.17
C ALA A 41 -10.59 2.81 10.97
N SER A 42 -9.79 1.95 10.32
CA SER A 42 -8.75 1.18 11.03
C SER A 42 -7.68 2.09 11.60
N SER A 43 -7.19 3.08 10.86
CA SER A 43 -6.16 4.01 11.36
C SER A 43 -6.67 4.94 12.46
N ALA A 44 -7.96 5.29 12.45
CA ALA A 44 -8.57 6.10 13.52
C ALA A 44 -8.85 5.28 14.81
N ILE A 45 -9.21 4.02 14.64
CA ILE A 45 -9.63 3.16 15.76
C ILE A 45 -8.42 2.49 16.43
N CYS A 46 -7.42 2.05 15.63
CA CYS A 46 -6.30 1.26 16.11
C CYS A 46 -5.53 1.93 17.27
N PRO A 47 -5.13 3.21 17.21
CA PRO A 47 -4.42 3.86 18.30
C PRO A 47 -5.19 3.89 19.62
N LEU A 48 -6.53 3.99 19.57
CA LEU A 48 -7.38 4.04 20.77
C LEU A 48 -7.31 2.76 21.62
N PHE A 49 -6.97 1.64 20.98
CA PHE A 49 -6.82 0.35 21.68
C PHE A 49 -5.39 0.06 22.11
N LEU A 50 -4.39 0.67 21.48
CA LEU A 50 -2.99 0.29 21.67
C LEU A 50 -2.25 1.19 22.64
N LYS A 51 -2.61 2.47 22.73
CA LYS A 51 -1.95 3.42 23.62
C LYS A 51 -2.94 4.30 24.36
N LYS A 52 -2.53 4.70 25.57
CA LYS A 52 -3.21 5.72 26.35
C LYS A 52 -2.23 6.89 26.52
N GLU A 53 -2.53 8.00 25.86
CA GLU A 53 -1.74 9.22 26.01
C GLU A 53 -2.24 9.99 27.24
N THR A 54 -1.31 10.34 28.12
CA THR A 54 -1.48 11.31 29.20
C THR A 54 -0.57 12.50 28.91
N GLU A 55 -0.83 13.66 29.52
CA GLU A 55 -0.06 14.90 29.26
C GLU A 55 1.47 14.74 29.45
N THR A 56 1.91 13.76 30.21
CA THR A 56 3.32 13.56 30.59
C THR A 56 3.91 12.22 30.15
N SER A 57 3.10 11.25 29.72
CA SER A 57 3.57 9.90 29.40
C SER A 57 2.65 9.18 28.43
N ILE A 58 3.25 8.25 27.68
CA ILE A 58 2.52 7.28 26.85
C ILE A 58 2.54 5.95 27.58
N GLU A 59 1.37 5.39 27.80
CA GLU A 59 1.20 4.07 28.40
C GLU A 59 0.67 3.11 27.32
N TYR A 60 1.44 2.07 27.05
CA TYR A 60 1.03 1.02 26.11
C TYR A 60 0.08 0.06 26.79
N THR A 61 -1.01 -0.27 26.11
CA THR A 61 -2.00 -1.21 26.64
C THR A 61 -1.47 -2.64 26.59
N SER A 62 -2.09 -3.54 27.36
CA SER A 62 -1.78 -4.97 27.27
C SER A 62 -2.00 -5.55 25.86
N ALA A 63 -2.90 -4.99 25.09
CA ALA A 63 -3.08 -5.38 23.68
C ALA A 63 -1.84 -5.02 22.83
N ALA A 64 -1.22 -3.87 23.05
CA ALA A 64 0.00 -3.50 22.37
C ALA A 64 1.17 -4.40 22.76
N THR A 65 1.37 -4.65 24.05
CA THR A 65 2.50 -5.45 24.56
C THR A 65 2.49 -6.89 24.06
N VAL A 66 1.32 -7.49 23.80
CA VAL A 66 1.19 -8.84 23.24
C VAL A 66 1.98 -9.01 21.92
N LEU A 67 2.05 -7.97 21.08
CA LEU A 67 2.85 -8.01 19.85
C LEU A 67 4.19 -7.30 19.99
N MET A 68 4.28 -6.27 20.83
CA MET A 68 5.53 -5.52 21.03
C MET A 68 6.63 -6.42 21.60
N ASP A 69 6.32 -7.24 22.62
CA ASP A 69 7.31 -8.10 23.28
C ASP A 69 7.93 -9.14 22.32
N PRO A 70 7.16 -9.93 21.55
CA PRO A 70 7.74 -10.81 20.55
C PRO A 70 8.56 -10.05 19.49
N ILE A 71 8.07 -8.90 19.01
CA ILE A 71 8.77 -8.10 18.00
C ILE A 71 10.10 -7.60 18.56
N ALA A 72 10.10 -7.08 19.80
CA ALA A 72 11.32 -6.64 20.48
C ALA A 72 12.32 -7.80 20.65
N GLY A 73 11.81 -9.00 20.93
CA GLY A 73 12.62 -10.21 21.07
C GLY A 73 13.26 -10.71 19.78
N PHE A 74 12.73 -10.35 18.60
CA PHE A 74 13.36 -10.62 17.30
C PHE A 74 14.45 -9.62 16.92
N MET A 75 14.52 -8.47 17.60
CA MET A 75 15.54 -7.47 17.33
C MET A 75 16.86 -7.86 18.02
N PRO A 76 18.01 -7.55 17.40
CA PRO A 76 19.32 -7.81 18.01
C PRO A 76 19.41 -7.15 19.39
N SER A 77 19.87 -7.90 20.40
CA SER A 77 20.17 -7.40 21.76
C SER A 77 21.66 -7.14 21.95
N ASP A 78 22.49 -7.77 21.11
CA ASP A 78 23.93 -7.77 21.25
C ASP A 78 24.61 -6.91 20.17
N GLY A 79 25.84 -6.48 20.45
CA GLY A 79 26.65 -5.71 19.52
C GLY A 79 26.25 -4.23 19.42
N GLU A 80 26.90 -3.52 18.51
CA GLU A 80 26.73 -2.09 18.30
C GLU A 80 25.29 -1.72 17.94
N PHE A 81 24.64 -2.54 17.10
CA PHE A 81 23.28 -2.30 16.66
C PHE A 81 22.25 -2.51 17.80
N GLY A 82 22.46 -3.52 18.65
CA GLY A 82 21.65 -3.71 19.84
C GLY A 82 21.74 -2.53 20.80
N ALA A 83 22.95 -2.02 21.06
CA ALA A 83 23.17 -0.85 21.91
C ALA A 83 22.45 0.40 21.35
N ILE A 84 22.48 0.62 20.03
CA ILE A 84 21.76 1.73 19.38
C ILE A 84 20.25 1.60 19.60
N LEU A 85 19.69 0.40 19.44
CA LEU A 85 18.26 0.17 19.65
C LEU A 85 17.81 0.43 21.09
N ASP A 86 18.67 0.20 22.07
CA ASP A 86 18.37 0.34 23.49
C ASP A 86 18.72 1.73 24.07
N THR A 87 19.31 2.60 23.24
CA THR A 87 19.59 3.97 23.63
C THR A 87 18.30 4.80 23.59
N ALA A 88 18.05 5.57 24.67
CA ALA A 88 16.91 6.47 24.73
C ALA A 88 17.12 7.67 23.81
N VAL A 89 16.05 8.04 23.12
CA VAL A 89 16.03 9.23 22.26
C VAL A 89 15.69 10.45 23.08
N THR A 90 16.45 11.53 22.90
CA THR A 90 16.21 12.83 23.53
C THR A 90 15.78 13.85 22.50
N GLN A 91 14.80 14.69 22.84
CA GLN A 91 14.36 15.78 22.00
C GLN A 91 14.89 17.10 22.58
N THR A 92 15.52 17.91 21.73
CA THR A 92 15.97 19.26 22.09
C THR A 92 14.87 20.30 21.92
N GLU A 93 15.05 21.50 22.44
CA GLU A 93 14.05 22.59 22.40
C GLU A 93 13.70 23.02 20.96
N ASP A 94 14.60 22.83 20.00
CA ASP A 94 14.37 23.06 18.57
C ASP A 94 13.57 21.94 17.86
N GLY A 95 13.16 20.90 18.60
CA GLY A 95 12.40 19.77 18.07
C GLY A 95 13.24 18.69 17.41
N THR A 96 14.58 18.81 17.41
CA THR A 96 15.48 17.81 16.83
C THR A 96 15.63 16.63 17.79
N TYR A 97 15.60 15.40 17.25
CA TYR A 97 15.82 14.18 18.01
C TYR A 97 17.29 13.75 17.95
N TYR A 98 17.82 13.37 19.11
CA TYR A 98 19.18 12.89 19.29
C TYR A 98 19.20 11.48 19.85
N LEU A 99 20.19 10.70 19.42
CA LEU A 99 20.53 9.41 19.98
C LEU A 99 21.93 9.51 20.61
N GLY A 100 21.98 9.68 21.93
CA GLY A 100 23.20 10.11 22.61
C GLY A 100 23.60 11.53 22.22
N GLU A 101 24.78 11.71 21.64
CA GLU A 101 25.31 13.03 21.21
C GLU A 101 25.05 13.34 19.72
N SER A 102 24.58 12.36 18.93
CA SER A 102 24.42 12.50 17.47
C SER A 102 22.96 12.66 17.07
N PRO A 103 22.66 13.45 16.02
CA PRO A 103 21.31 13.53 15.47
C PRO A 103 20.79 12.15 15.05
N LEU A 104 19.57 11.81 15.45
CA LEU A 104 18.95 10.51 15.16
C LEU A 104 18.94 10.17 13.66
N THR A 105 18.69 11.18 12.82
CA THR A 105 18.65 11.02 11.36
C THR A 105 20.01 10.63 10.80
N GLU A 106 21.10 11.17 11.35
CA GLU A 106 22.47 10.89 10.92
C GLU A 106 22.85 9.45 11.28
N VAL A 107 22.64 9.06 12.55
CA VAL A 107 22.95 7.71 13.04
C VAL A 107 22.19 6.64 12.24
N VAL A 108 20.89 6.84 12.03
CA VAL A 108 20.06 5.88 11.28
C VAL A 108 20.49 5.80 9.81
N THR A 109 20.82 6.92 9.19
CA THR A 109 21.23 6.94 7.77
C THR A 109 22.60 6.26 7.58
N GLU A 110 23.52 6.46 8.51
CA GLU A 110 24.85 5.83 8.47
C GLU A 110 24.78 4.31 8.62
N LYS A 111 23.97 3.82 9.57
CA LYS A 111 23.89 2.39 9.91
C LYS A 111 22.99 1.57 8.96
N VAL A 112 22.09 2.22 8.23
CA VAL A 112 21.16 1.56 7.29
C VAL A 112 21.27 2.25 5.91
N PRO A 113 22.35 2.05 5.16
CA PRO A 113 22.74 2.91 4.03
C PRO A 113 21.72 2.97 2.89
N TYR A 114 20.96 1.92 2.61
CA TYR A 114 20.04 1.90 1.45
C TYR A 114 18.63 2.43 1.75
N VAL A 115 18.19 2.34 2.99
CA VAL A 115 16.84 2.77 3.43
C VAL A 115 16.88 3.73 4.62
N GLY A 116 18.08 4.18 5.01
CA GLY A 116 18.30 4.97 6.21
C GLY A 116 17.49 6.26 6.25
N SER A 117 17.38 6.99 5.14
CA SER A 117 16.56 8.20 5.07
C SER A 117 15.06 7.91 5.25
N PHE A 118 14.57 6.80 4.71
CA PHE A 118 13.18 6.36 4.91
C PHE A 118 12.96 5.95 6.38
N VAL A 119 13.86 5.13 6.93
CA VAL A 119 13.80 4.69 8.33
C VAL A 119 13.92 5.88 9.27
N ALA A 120 14.84 6.81 9.02
CA ALA A 120 14.99 8.03 9.81
C ALA A 120 13.70 8.88 9.80
N SER A 121 13.10 9.11 8.63
CA SER A 121 11.83 9.83 8.52
C SER A 121 10.67 9.12 9.22
N PHE A 122 10.67 7.78 9.21
CA PHE A 122 9.68 6.97 9.89
C PHE A 122 9.84 7.06 11.41
N VAL A 123 11.07 6.93 11.91
CA VAL A 123 11.37 6.96 13.33
C VAL A 123 11.13 8.33 13.94
N THR A 124 11.57 9.41 13.29
CA THR A 124 11.36 10.79 13.78
C THR A 124 9.89 11.17 13.94
N LYS A 125 9.00 10.56 13.16
CA LYS A 125 7.53 10.76 13.28
C LYS A 125 6.89 9.91 14.38
N ALA A 126 7.57 8.88 14.83
CA ALA A 126 7.01 7.87 15.71
C ALA A 126 7.60 7.90 17.12
N VAL A 127 8.84 8.38 17.25
CA VAL A 127 9.57 8.38 18.53
C VAL A 127 9.06 9.48 19.45
N HIS A 128 9.01 9.15 20.74
CA HIS A 128 8.74 10.12 21.80
C HIS A 128 9.99 10.32 22.67
N ASN A 129 10.07 11.50 23.27
CA ASN A 129 11.19 11.84 24.14
C ASN A 129 11.32 10.86 25.32
N GLY A 130 12.50 10.30 25.50
CA GLY A 130 12.79 9.30 26.53
C GLY A 130 12.52 7.84 26.13
N GLU A 131 11.93 7.58 24.96
CA GLU A 131 11.75 6.21 24.45
C GLU A 131 13.02 5.68 23.77
N THR A 132 13.19 4.36 23.79
CA THR A 132 14.22 3.69 23.00
C THR A 132 13.75 3.42 21.59
N LEU A 133 14.69 3.31 20.65
CA LEU A 133 14.34 2.92 19.26
C LEU A 133 13.69 1.53 19.22
N ARG A 134 14.10 0.60 20.09
CA ARG A 134 13.49 -0.73 20.22
C ARG A 134 12.00 -0.63 20.54
N THR A 135 11.63 0.18 21.52
CA THR A 135 10.22 0.40 21.90
C THR A 135 9.45 1.04 20.75
N THR A 136 9.98 2.09 20.14
CA THR A 136 9.36 2.77 19.00
C THR A 136 9.10 1.84 17.83
N PHE A 137 10.11 1.05 17.42
CA PHE A 137 9.95 0.09 16.33
C PHE A 137 8.96 -1.02 16.66
N SER A 138 9.06 -1.60 17.88
CA SER A 138 8.15 -2.65 18.32
C SER A 138 6.71 -2.18 18.32
N TYR A 139 6.47 -0.96 18.84
CA TYR A 139 5.14 -0.36 18.84
C TYR A 139 4.61 -0.11 17.41
N LYS A 140 5.43 0.48 16.54
CA LYS A 140 4.99 0.77 15.17
C LYS A 140 4.70 -0.48 14.35
N LEU A 141 5.49 -1.50 14.49
CA LEU A 141 5.23 -2.78 13.83
C LEU A 141 3.97 -3.46 14.40
N ALA A 142 3.77 -3.40 15.71
CA ALA A 142 2.55 -3.89 16.34
C ALA A 142 1.31 -3.10 15.87
N GLU A 143 1.40 -1.76 15.81
CA GLU A 143 0.36 -0.88 15.31
C GLU A 143 -0.05 -1.24 13.87
N TYR A 144 0.92 -1.39 12.96
CA TYR A 144 0.64 -1.81 11.58
C TYR A 144 0.02 -3.20 11.48
N ALA A 145 0.46 -4.14 12.31
CA ALA A 145 -0.13 -5.48 12.34
C ALA A 145 -1.60 -5.43 12.78
N TYR A 146 -1.91 -4.72 13.86
CA TYR A 146 -3.28 -4.55 14.33
C TYR A 146 -4.13 -3.75 13.34
N GLU A 147 -3.60 -2.66 12.77
CA GLU A 147 -4.29 -1.88 11.76
C GLU A 147 -4.64 -2.72 10.53
N THR A 148 -3.71 -3.57 10.07
CA THR A 148 -3.94 -4.48 8.95
C THR A 148 -5.04 -5.51 9.25
N VAL A 149 -5.00 -6.12 10.42
CA VAL A 149 -6.02 -7.08 10.85
C VAL A 149 -7.39 -6.41 10.97
N LEU A 150 -7.44 -5.24 11.59
CA LEU A 150 -8.67 -4.46 11.74
C LEU A 150 -9.22 -4.02 10.38
N TRP A 151 -8.35 -3.57 9.47
CA TRP A 151 -8.72 -3.23 8.11
C TRP A 151 -9.35 -4.43 7.37
N ILE A 152 -8.75 -5.62 7.46
CA ILE A 152 -9.30 -6.84 6.86
C ILE A 152 -10.69 -7.14 7.44
N ILE A 153 -10.85 -7.07 8.76
CA ILE A 153 -12.15 -7.30 9.43
C ILE A 153 -13.19 -6.30 8.93
N LEU A 154 -12.85 -5.02 8.87
CA LEU A 154 -13.75 -3.97 8.40
C LEU A 154 -14.11 -4.16 6.92
N VAL A 155 -13.15 -4.50 6.06
CA VAL A 155 -13.42 -4.80 4.64
C VAL A 155 -14.40 -5.95 4.50
N ILE A 156 -14.21 -7.04 5.27
CA ILE A 156 -15.12 -8.20 5.26
C ILE A 156 -16.52 -7.78 5.74
N ALA A 157 -16.62 -7.06 6.85
CA ALA A 157 -17.88 -6.60 7.41
C ALA A 157 -18.64 -5.70 6.42
N LEU A 158 -17.96 -4.70 5.85
CA LEU A 158 -18.54 -3.81 4.85
C LEU A 158 -18.91 -4.52 3.54
N ALA A 159 -18.12 -5.54 3.14
CA ALA A 159 -18.46 -6.37 1.98
C ALA A 159 -19.73 -7.20 2.20
N ILE A 160 -19.95 -7.70 3.42
CA ILE A 160 -21.20 -8.39 3.80
C ILE A 160 -22.38 -7.41 3.70
N VAL A 161 -22.25 -6.22 4.32
CA VAL A 161 -23.28 -5.17 4.25
C VAL A 161 -23.58 -4.82 2.78
N ARG A 162 -22.55 -4.56 1.97
CA ARG A 162 -22.70 -4.34 0.52
C ARG A 162 -23.49 -5.45 -0.16
N ASN A 163 -23.22 -6.71 0.19
CA ASN A 163 -23.87 -7.87 -0.46
C ASN A 163 -25.36 -7.94 -0.14
N ILE A 164 -25.76 -7.54 1.07
CA ILE A 164 -27.18 -7.42 1.47
C ILE A 164 -27.88 -6.35 0.61
N PHE A 165 -27.26 -5.18 0.42
CA PHE A 165 -27.86 -4.07 -0.34
C PHE A 165 -27.77 -4.25 -1.85
N ARG A 166 -26.77 -5.01 -2.35
CA ARG A 166 -26.51 -5.23 -3.77
C ARG A 166 -27.75 -5.72 -4.53
N LYS A 167 -28.47 -6.69 -3.98
CA LYS A 167 -29.68 -7.24 -4.63
C LYS A 167 -30.78 -6.20 -4.80
N LYS A 168 -30.91 -5.27 -3.83
CA LYS A 168 -31.92 -4.20 -3.86
C LYS A 168 -31.56 -3.14 -4.90
N ILE A 169 -30.29 -2.73 -4.93
CA ILE A 169 -29.77 -1.72 -5.85
C ILE A 169 -29.76 -2.22 -7.28
N TYR A 170 -29.34 -3.47 -7.53
CA TYR A 170 -29.36 -4.04 -8.88
C TYR A 170 -30.76 -4.18 -9.41
N ARG A 171 -31.76 -4.58 -8.58
CA ARG A 171 -33.16 -4.58 -8.98
C ARG A 171 -33.70 -3.19 -9.32
N TRP A 172 -33.24 -2.15 -8.59
CA TRP A 172 -33.59 -0.78 -8.90
C TRP A 172 -32.96 -0.31 -10.22
N LEU A 173 -31.69 -0.64 -10.47
CA LEU A 173 -31.00 -0.36 -11.73
C LEU A 173 -31.65 -1.09 -12.92
N ASP A 174 -32.13 -2.31 -12.71
CA ASP A 174 -32.84 -3.09 -13.75
C ASP A 174 -34.21 -2.50 -14.09
N LYS A 175 -34.88 -1.88 -13.13
CA LYS A 175 -36.18 -1.18 -13.34
C LYS A 175 -36.02 0.17 -14.04
N ASN A 176 -34.86 0.80 -13.91
CA ASN A 176 -34.54 2.09 -14.51
C ASN A 176 -33.30 1.90 -15.43
N PRO A 177 -33.43 1.16 -16.52
CA PRO A 177 -32.30 0.98 -17.44
C PRO A 177 -32.00 2.31 -18.09
N GLY A 178 -30.76 2.76 -17.97
CA GLY A 178 -30.23 3.82 -18.82
C GLY A 178 -30.35 3.42 -20.30
N PRO A 179 -30.10 4.33 -21.26
CA PRO A 179 -30.12 4.00 -22.69
C PRO A 179 -29.27 2.77 -22.94
N SER A 180 -29.88 1.63 -23.26
CA SER A 180 -29.25 0.30 -23.18
C SER A 180 -27.95 0.18 -24.00
N LYS A 181 -27.83 0.91 -25.11
CA LYS A 181 -26.60 0.96 -25.94
C LYS A 181 -25.49 1.76 -25.28
N VAL A 182 -25.82 2.93 -24.71
CA VAL A 182 -24.85 3.81 -24.05
C VAL A 182 -24.31 3.15 -22.78
N ASP A 183 -25.19 2.52 -21.99
CA ASP A 183 -24.80 1.79 -20.78
C ASP A 183 -23.81 0.65 -21.08
N ARG A 184 -24.02 -0.09 -22.16
CA ARG A 184 -23.10 -1.14 -22.60
C ARG A 184 -21.75 -0.60 -23.03
N VAL A 185 -21.73 0.50 -23.80
CA VAL A 185 -20.47 1.15 -24.22
C VAL A 185 -19.69 1.65 -23.01
N ILE A 186 -20.36 2.31 -22.07
CA ILE A 186 -19.74 2.74 -20.81
C ILE A 186 -19.17 1.53 -20.04
N GLY A 187 -19.89 0.40 -20.02
CA GLY A 187 -19.43 -0.84 -19.41
C GLY A 187 -18.13 -1.37 -20.02
N VAL A 188 -18.00 -1.33 -21.34
CA VAL A 188 -16.77 -1.70 -22.04
C VAL A 188 -15.63 -0.77 -21.68
N VAL A 189 -15.84 0.55 -21.73
CA VAL A 189 -14.81 1.55 -21.43
C VAL A 189 -14.31 1.39 -19.99
N LEU A 190 -15.22 1.23 -19.04
CA LEU A 190 -14.86 1.04 -17.63
C LEU A 190 -14.06 -0.25 -17.40
N ASN A 191 -14.44 -1.37 -18.06
CA ASN A 191 -13.70 -2.62 -17.93
C ASN A 191 -12.30 -2.53 -18.56
N LEU A 192 -12.16 -1.88 -19.68
CA LEU A 192 -10.84 -1.65 -20.30
C LEU A 192 -9.97 -0.74 -19.41
N ALA A 193 -10.56 0.29 -18.79
CA ALA A 193 -9.85 1.13 -17.83
C ALA A 193 -9.39 0.33 -16.60
N ILE A 194 -10.22 -0.58 -16.07
CA ILE A 194 -9.83 -1.49 -14.98
C ILE A 194 -8.68 -2.40 -15.42
N LEU A 195 -8.74 -2.99 -16.60
CA LEU A 195 -7.65 -3.80 -17.13
C LEU A 195 -6.34 -3.00 -17.19
N LEU A 196 -6.40 -1.76 -17.66
CA LEU A 196 -5.24 -0.88 -17.75
C LEU A 196 -4.64 -0.59 -16.36
N VAL A 197 -5.48 -0.27 -15.37
CA VAL A 197 -5.04 -0.04 -13.98
C VAL A 197 -4.42 -1.30 -13.39
N LEU A 198 -4.98 -2.49 -13.65
CA LEU A 198 -4.41 -3.75 -13.19
C LEU A 198 -3.04 -4.03 -13.84
N LEU A 199 -2.90 -3.75 -15.12
CA LEU A 199 -1.62 -3.89 -15.83
C LEU A 199 -0.57 -2.91 -15.28
N TRP A 200 -0.95 -1.66 -15.07
CA TRP A 200 -0.06 -0.66 -14.46
C TRP A 200 0.33 -1.02 -13.04
N GLY A 201 -0.61 -1.51 -12.23
CA GLY A 201 -0.35 -1.98 -10.88
C GLY A 201 0.61 -3.17 -10.86
N ALA A 202 0.37 -4.17 -11.72
CA ALA A 202 1.28 -5.32 -11.85
C ALA A 202 2.69 -4.89 -12.29
N GLY A 203 2.80 -4.01 -13.27
CA GLY A 203 4.08 -3.46 -13.71
C GLY A 203 4.80 -2.67 -12.62
N ALA A 204 4.08 -1.88 -11.83
CA ALA A 204 4.65 -1.12 -10.72
C ALA A 204 5.16 -2.05 -9.59
N ILE A 205 4.40 -3.10 -9.26
CA ILE A 205 4.81 -4.10 -8.26
C ILE A 205 6.09 -4.81 -8.73
N ILE A 206 6.13 -5.30 -9.97
CA ILE A 206 7.30 -6.00 -10.51
C ILE A 206 8.52 -5.07 -10.51
N ALA A 207 8.36 -3.83 -10.94
CA ALA A 207 9.45 -2.86 -10.97
C ALA A 207 9.94 -2.45 -9.57
N HIS A 208 9.04 -2.44 -8.57
CA HIS A 208 9.40 -2.13 -7.18
C HIS A 208 10.24 -3.25 -6.54
N PHE A 209 9.94 -4.50 -6.88
CA PHE A 209 10.66 -5.68 -6.39
C PHE A 209 11.79 -6.13 -7.33
N ASP A 210 12.15 -5.32 -8.33
CA ASP A 210 13.26 -5.62 -9.23
C ASP A 210 14.59 -5.33 -8.52
N ASP A 211 15.04 -6.35 -7.80
CA ASP A 211 16.35 -6.42 -7.11
C ASP A 211 17.48 -6.94 -8.01
N GLY A 212 17.26 -6.96 -9.31
CA GLY A 212 18.16 -7.57 -10.30
C GLY A 212 18.02 -9.10 -10.41
N SER A 213 17.02 -9.68 -9.76
CA SER A 213 16.76 -11.12 -9.86
C SER A 213 16.29 -11.52 -11.26
N ASN A 214 16.66 -12.73 -11.68
CA ASN A 214 16.34 -13.24 -13.02
C ASN A 214 14.82 -13.26 -13.31
N TRP A 215 13.98 -13.50 -12.28
CA TRP A 215 12.53 -13.55 -12.46
C TRP A 215 11.94 -12.16 -12.71
N ALA A 216 12.37 -11.14 -11.97
CA ALA A 216 11.87 -9.78 -12.12
C ALA A 216 12.29 -9.18 -13.46
N ASN A 217 13.55 -9.40 -13.85
CA ASN A 217 14.05 -9.00 -15.16
C ASN A 217 13.28 -9.71 -16.29
N SER A 218 13.05 -11.02 -16.19
CA SER A 218 12.25 -11.78 -17.17
C SER A 218 10.80 -11.27 -17.25
N ALA A 219 10.20 -10.95 -16.13
CA ALA A 219 8.85 -10.39 -16.07
C ALA A 219 8.79 -8.98 -16.68
N ASN A 220 9.77 -8.11 -16.40
CA ASN A 220 9.88 -6.79 -17.02
C ASN A 220 10.07 -6.88 -18.54
N VAL A 221 10.97 -7.74 -19.01
CA VAL A 221 11.17 -8.00 -20.44
C VAL A 221 9.88 -8.52 -21.08
N PHE A 222 9.17 -9.45 -20.43
CA PHE A 222 7.90 -9.97 -20.93
C PHE A 222 6.83 -8.87 -21.02
N LEU A 223 6.71 -7.99 -20.04
CA LEU A 223 5.74 -6.90 -20.01
C LEU A 223 6.06 -5.81 -21.02
N THR A 224 7.35 -5.51 -21.24
CA THR A 224 7.80 -4.43 -22.13
C THR A 224 8.04 -4.88 -23.56
N ASN A 225 8.21 -6.20 -23.79
CA ASN A 225 8.50 -6.77 -25.13
C ASN A 225 7.20 -7.01 -25.91
N GLY A 226 6.58 -5.94 -26.38
CA GLY A 226 5.40 -5.99 -27.22
C GLY A 226 5.12 -4.63 -27.86
N THR A 227 4.51 -4.64 -29.06
CA THR A 227 4.18 -3.41 -29.80
C THR A 227 3.08 -2.61 -29.13
N LEU A 228 2.18 -3.27 -28.40
CA LEU A 228 1.09 -2.64 -27.61
C LEU A 228 1.43 -2.56 -26.12
N ALA A 229 1.96 -3.64 -25.56
CA ALA A 229 2.27 -3.70 -24.14
C ALA A 229 3.43 -2.78 -23.75
N GLY A 230 4.49 -2.71 -24.57
CA GLY A 230 5.66 -1.87 -24.32
C GLY A 230 5.30 -0.40 -24.08
N PRO A 231 4.63 0.30 -25.02
CA PRO A 231 4.21 1.69 -24.82
C PRO A 231 3.29 1.89 -23.61
N LEU A 232 2.37 0.95 -23.32
CA LEU A 232 1.49 1.04 -22.16
C LEU A 232 2.27 0.96 -20.83
N MET A 233 3.33 0.16 -20.79
CA MET A 233 4.16 0.01 -19.59
C MET A 233 5.15 1.17 -19.43
N THR A 234 5.76 1.66 -20.50
CA THR A 234 6.67 2.81 -20.43
C THR A 234 5.97 4.11 -20.03
N HIS A 235 4.69 4.25 -20.37
CA HIS A 235 3.85 5.39 -19.96
C HIS A 235 3.04 5.13 -18.69
N ASN A 236 3.44 4.14 -17.88
CA ASN A 236 2.77 3.81 -16.63
C ASN A 236 2.88 4.97 -15.62
N PRO A 237 1.76 5.63 -15.25
CA PRO A 237 1.79 6.77 -14.33
C PRO A 237 2.17 6.39 -12.91
N LEU A 238 1.94 5.14 -12.49
CA LEU A 238 2.32 4.66 -11.15
C LEU A 238 3.84 4.58 -11.01
N LEU A 239 4.56 4.10 -12.04
CA LEU A 239 6.02 4.09 -12.05
C LEU A 239 6.59 5.50 -11.96
N LYS A 240 5.98 6.44 -12.69
CA LYS A 240 6.38 7.85 -12.63
C LYS A 240 6.17 8.45 -11.23
N LEU A 241 5.08 8.12 -10.56
CA LEU A 241 4.81 8.53 -9.17
C LEU A 241 5.80 7.93 -8.18
N MET A 242 6.29 6.72 -8.46
CA MET A 242 7.29 6.02 -7.62
C MET A 242 8.73 6.44 -7.96
N GLY A 243 8.95 7.30 -8.96
CA GLY A 243 10.29 7.69 -9.41
C GLY A 243 11.07 6.56 -10.10
N ILE A 244 10.38 5.50 -10.54
CA ILE A 244 11.00 4.32 -11.16
C ILE A 244 10.95 4.49 -12.68
N THR A 245 12.11 4.36 -13.33
CA THR A 245 12.22 4.29 -14.79
C THR A 245 12.49 2.85 -15.22
N ILE A 246 11.59 2.27 -16.01
CA ILE A 246 11.87 0.95 -16.63
C ILE A 246 12.78 1.21 -17.84
N PRO A 247 13.94 0.57 -17.93
CA PRO A 247 14.75 0.62 -19.15
C PRO A 247 13.96 -0.02 -20.30
N VAL A 248 13.77 0.73 -21.38
CA VAL A 248 13.11 0.21 -22.58
C VAL A 248 14.00 -0.86 -23.20
N ALA A 249 13.55 -2.10 -23.21
CA ALA A 249 14.25 -3.18 -23.89
C ALA A 249 14.27 -2.86 -25.40
N GLY A 250 15.41 -2.40 -25.90
CA GLY A 250 15.59 -2.10 -27.33
C GLY A 250 16.12 -0.71 -27.67
N GLY A 251 16.39 0.16 -26.71
CA GLY A 251 17.11 1.40 -26.96
C GLY A 251 18.58 1.14 -27.21
N VAL A 252 18.94 0.82 -28.45
CA VAL A 252 20.32 0.97 -28.93
C VAL A 252 20.66 2.44 -28.78
N SER A 253 21.50 2.76 -27.81
CA SER A 253 22.11 4.10 -27.73
C SER A 253 22.81 4.39 -29.05
N LYS A 254 22.29 5.34 -29.81
CA LYS A 254 23.04 6.01 -30.85
C LYS A 254 23.92 7.08 -30.23
#